data_be7fdb3030dce5593c9e1ff7fcc00e25
#
_entry.id   be7fdb3030dce5593c9e1ff7fcc00e25
#
_cell.length_a   1.000
_cell.length_b   1.000
_cell.length_c   1.000
_cell.angle_alpha   90.00
_cell.angle_beta   90.00
_cell.angle_gamma   90.00
#
_symmetry.space_group_name_H-M   'P 1'
#
loop_
_entity.id
_entity.type
_entity.pdbx_description
1 polymer ?
#
loop_
_entity_poly.entity_id
_entity_poly.type
_entity_poly.pdbx_seq_one_letter_code
_entity_poly.pdbx_strand_id
1 'polypeptide(L)'
;WLRLTVVATIALFALVAVVIPFYVLISRFLNNQVEIDWAELFSASISTIYVAALGAAIALVLSAPLGIVLSGSSTRVGRIAQRIITVGHGLPGVVVGLAVVSIGSKLGALYQTTFLLAFAYALLFLAKSVTSISSSLARIPSSVKDVAATLGMNQWMVIKRVVAPIAFPGIGLGTVLVFLTAMKELPATLMLRPTGFDTLATQIWSAASINRFNEAAPYALILVLIAALPTFLISRPDKADREFVQENQGGQK
;
A
#
# COMPACT_ATOMS: atom_id res chain seq x y z
N TRP A 1 -4.16 -18.51 -33.46
CA TRP A 1 -4.29 -19.64 -32.54
C TRP A 1 -3.42 -19.43 -31.30
N LEU A 2 -2.11 -19.21 -31.44
CA LEU A 2 -1.18 -19.05 -30.32
C LEU A 2 -1.63 -17.93 -29.36
N ARG A 3 -2.05 -16.76 -29.87
CA ARG A 3 -2.54 -15.66 -29.04
C ARG A 3 -3.79 -16.04 -28.24
N LEU A 4 -4.71 -16.76 -28.86
CA LEU A 4 -5.95 -17.22 -28.21
C LEU A 4 -5.64 -18.22 -27.09
N THR A 5 -4.72 -19.17 -27.34
CA THR A 5 -4.30 -20.16 -26.34
C THR A 5 -3.62 -19.47 -25.14
N VAL A 6 -2.72 -18.51 -25.38
CA VAL A 6 -2.05 -17.74 -24.30
C VAL A 6 -3.07 -16.96 -23.46
N VAL A 7 -3.98 -16.24 -24.12
CA VAL A 7 -5.03 -15.49 -23.41
C VAL A 7 -5.94 -16.41 -22.59
N ALA A 8 -6.36 -17.54 -23.18
CA ALA A 8 -7.18 -18.52 -22.49
C ALA A 8 -6.46 -19.14 -21.28
N THR A 9 -5.17 -19.43 -21.41
CA THR A 9 -4.35 -19.96 -20.32
C THR A 9 -4.23 -18.94 -19.18
N ILE A 10 -3.92 -17.69 -19.49
CA ILE A 10 -3.82 -16.61 -18.50
C ILE A 10 -5.18 -16.40 -17.80
N ALA A 11 -6.27 -16.37 -18.57
CA ALA A 11 -7.61 -16.22 -18.02
C ALA A 11 -7.99 -17.40 -17.10
N LEU A 12 -7.64 -18.64 -17.48
CA LEU A 12 -7.87 -19.82 -16.65
C LEU A 12 -7.07 -19.74 -15.34
N PHE A 13 -5.79 -19.39 -15.39
CA PHE A 13 -4.98 -19.20 -14.17
C PHE A 13 -5.53 -18.10 -13.27
N ALA A 14 -5.91 -16.96 -13.83
CA ALA A 14 -6.51 -15.87 -13.07
C ALA A 14 -7.84 -16.30 -12.41
N LEU A 15 -8.68 -17.01 -13.16
CA LEU A 15 -9.95 -17.55 -12.66
C LEU A 15 -9.71 -18.51 -11.49
N VAL A 16 -8.81 -19.47 -11.65
CA VAL A 16 -8.47 -20.45 -10.61
C VAL A 16 -7.90 -19.76 -9.38
N ALA A 17 -6.98 -18.82 -9.58
CA ALA A 17 -6.33 -18.07 -8.49
C ALA A 17 -7.30 -17.20 -7.66
N VAL A 18 -8.40 -16.77 -8.26
CA VAL A 18 -9.42 -15.97 -7.57
C VAL A 18 -10.56 -16.84 -7.06
N VAL A 19 -11.13 -17.70 -7.91
CA VAL A 19 -12.34 -18.46 -7.58
C VAL A 19 -12.10 -19.48 -6.47
N ILE A 20 -10.97 -20.19 -6.50
CA ILE A 20 -10.70 -21.22 -5.46
C ILE A 20 -10.59 -20.61 -4.07
N PRO A 21 -9.75 -19.58 -3.81
CA PRO A 21 -9.68 -18.97 -2.49
C PRO A 21 -11.02 -18.40 -2.02
N PHE A 22 -11.76 -17.73 -2.90
CA PHE A 22 -13.08 -17.19 -2.55
C PHE A 22 -14.08 -18.29 -2.22
N TYR A 23 -14.14 -19.35 -3.03
CA TYR A 23 -14.98 -20.51 -2.77
C TYR A 23 -14.67 -21.14 -1.41
N VAL A 24 -13.39 -21.35 -1.10
CA VAL A 24 -12.96 -21.92 0.19
C VAL A 24 -13.35 -21.00 1.34
N LEU A 25 -13.11 -19.71 1.24
CA LEU A 25 -13.46 -18.74 2.30
C LEU A 25 -14.97 -18.68 2.52
N ILE A 26 -15.77 -18.60 1.45
CA ILE A 26 -17.22 -18.57 1.55
C ILE A 26 -17.76 -19.89 2.12
N SER A 27 -17.26 -21.04 1.64
CA SER A 27 -17.70 -22.34 2.17
C SER A 27 -17.40 -22.50 3.67
N ARG A 28 -16.23 -22.03 4.12
CA ARG A 28 -15.87 -22.06 5.52
C ARG A 28 -16.69 -21.07 6.36
N PHE A 29 -17.00 -19.90 5.80
CA PHE A 29 -17.89 -18.94 6.45
C PHE A 29 -19.31 -19.49 6.63
N LEU A 30 -19.88 -20.12 5.59
CA LEU A 30 -21.23 -20.71 5.62
C LEU A 30 -21.31 -21.94 6.51
N ASN A 31 -20.23 -22.71 6.62
CA ASN A 31 -20.15 -23.90 7.47
C ASN A 31 -19.62 -23.58 8.89
N ASN A 32 -19.52 -22.30 9.25
CA ASN A 32 -19.10 -21.91 10.58
C ASN A 32 -20.21 -22.26 11.60
N GLN A 33 -19.88 -23.14 12.54
CA GLN A 33 -20.77 -23.55 13.64
C GLN A 33 -20.56 -22.69 14.89
N VAL A 34 -19.54 -21.84 14.90
CA VAL A 34 -19.23 -20.94 16.00
C VAL A 34 -19.92 -19.60 15.75
N GLU A 35 -20.56 -19.08 16.78
CA GLU A 35 -21.20 -17.77 16.74
C GLU A 35 -20.15 -16.68 16.44
N ILE A 36 -20.39 -15.85 15.42
CA ILE A 36 -19.48 -14.79 15.03
C ILE A 36 -19.64 -13.64 16.02
N ASP A 37 -18.55 -13.27 16.69
CA ASP A 37 -18.54 -12.03 17.47
C ASP A 37 -18.40 -10.83 16.52
N TRP A 38 -19.55 -10.25 16.18
CA TRP A 38 -19.64 -9.09 15.31
C TRP A 38 -18.97 -7.84 15.90
N ALA A 39 -18.94 -7.71 17.22
CA ALA A 39 -18.31 -6.58 17.89
C ALA A 39 -16.77 -6.67 17.75
N GLU A 40 -16.21 -7.85 17.94
CA GLU A 40 -14.79 -8.11 17.74
C GLU A 40 -14.38 -7.93 16.27
N LEU A 41 -15.17 -8.47 15.33
CA LEU A 41 -14.94 -8.34 13.90
C LEU A 41 -14.94 -6.86 13.45
N PHE A 42 -15.89 -6.07 13.94
CA PHE A 42 -15.98 -4.64 13.67
C PHE A 42 -14.81 -3.87 14.29
N SER A 43 -14.47 -4.15 15.53
CA SER A 43 -13.31 -3.57 16.22
C SER A 43 -12.02 -3.85 15.49
N ALA A 44 -11.76 -5.10 15.09
CA ALA A 44 -10.58 -5.48 14.34
C ALA A 44 -10.53 -4.81 12.95
N SER A 45 -11.68 -4.61 12.30
CA SER A 45 -11.79 -3.91 11.02
C SER A 45 -11.39 -2.43 11.15
N ILE A 46 -11.93 -1.74 12.16
CA ILE A 46 -11.58 -0.33 12.44
C ILE A 46 -10.11 -0.21 12.82
N SER A 47 -9.61 -1.08 13.68
CA SER A 47 -8.20 -1.11 14.09
C SER A 47 -7.27 -1.27 12.89
N THR A 48 -7.62 -2.17 11.96
CA THR A 48 -6.86 -2.40 10.71
C THR A 48 -6.81 -1.15 9.86
N ILE A 49 -7.97 -0.53 9.59
CA ILE A 49 -8.05 0.68 8.78
C ILE A 49 -7.30 1.82 9.46
N TYR A 50 -7.50 2.01 10.75
CA TYR A 50 -6.91 3.09 11.51
C TYR A 50 -5.37 3.02 11.51
N VAL A 51 -4.79 1.88 11.90
CA VAL A 51 -3.33 1.77 11.98
C VAL A 51 -2.67 1.78 10.60
N ALA A 52 -3.30 1.20 9.58
CA ALA A 52 -2.81 1.25 8.22
C ALA A 52 -2.85 2.66 7.62
N ALA A 53 -3.94 3.41 7.87
CA ALA A 53 -4.07 4.80 7.44
C ALA A 53 -3.05 5.71 8.13
N LEU A 54 -2.89 5.54 9.45
CA LEU A 54 -1.89 6.29 10.22
C LEU A 54 -0.47 5.99 9.74
N GLY A 55 -0.14 4.70 9.53
CA GLY A 55 1.15 4.28 8.99
C GLY A 55 1.43 4.83 7.59
N ALA A 56 0.42 4.79 6.70
CA ALA A 56 0.53 5.36 5.36
C ALA A 56 0.70 6.90 5.39
N ALA A 57 0.00 7.60 6.28
CA ALA A 57 0.13 9.05 6.45
C ALA A 57 1.53 9.42 6.97
N ILE A 58 2.05 8.72 7.98
CA ILE A 58 3.41 8.93 8.48
C ILE A 58 4.44 8.61 7.38
N ALA A 59 4.27 7.51 6.64
CA ALA A 59 5.13 7.15 5.51
C ALA A 59 5.15 8.26 4.45
N LEU A 60 4.00 8.83 4.10
CA LEU A 60 3.89 9.94 3.16
C LEU A 60 4.67 11.17 3.64
N VAL A 61 4.49 11.56 4.89
CA VAL A 61 5.17 12.73 5.48
C VAL A 61 6.69 12.54 5.50
N LEU A 62 7.16 11.37 5.92
CA LEU A 62 8.60 11.05 5.97
C LEU A 62 9.22 10.92 4.57
N SER A 63 8.48 10.39 3.62
CA SER A 63 8.97 10.16 2.26
C SER A 63 8.91 11.39 1.36
N ALA A 64 8.07 12.38 1.66
CA ALA A 64 7.90 13.56 0.82
C ALA A 64 9.21 14.33 0.57
N PRO A 65 10.00 14.72 1.58
CA PRO A 65 11.26 15.41 1.34
C PRO A 65 12.27 14.54 0.55
N LEU A 66 12.33 13.25 0.84
CA LEU A 66 13.21 12.32 0.15
C LEU A 66 12.81 12.15 -1.32
N GLY A 67 11.53 11.97 -1.59
CA GLY A 67 11.00 11.81 -2.94
C GLY A 67 11.22 13.06 -3.80
N ILE A 68 11.06 14.25 -3.23
CA ILE A 68 11.32 15.53 -3.91
C ILE A 68 12.79 15.64 -4.29
N VAL A 69 13.71 15.39 -3.35
CA VAL A 69 15.16 15.47 -3.61
C VAL A 69 15.59 14.46 -4.66
N LEU A 70 15.06 13.25 -4.62
CA LEU A 70 15.44 12.17 -5.53
C LEU A 70 14.87 12.33 -6.95
N SER A 71 13.72 12.97 -7.09
CA SER A 71 13.08 13.16 -8.41
C SER A 71 13.89 14.03 -9.39
N GLY A 72 14.75 14.91 -8.87
CA GLY A 72 15.58 15.82 -9.68
C GLY A 72 17.09 15.56 -9.60
N SER A 73 17.53 14.55 -8.85
CA SER A 73 18.93 14.40 -8.50
C SER A 73 19.69 13.48 -9.47
N SER A 74 20.53 14.06 -10.32
CA SER A 74 21.57 13.36 -11.09
C SER A 74 22.89 13.17 -10.33
N THR A 75 22.97 13.64 -9.08
CA THR A 75 24.19 13.63 -8.25
C THR A 75 24.57 12.23 -7.78
N ARG A 76 25.85 12.05 -7.40
CA ARG A 76 26.33 10.77 -6.81
C ARG A 76 25.55 10.43 -5.53
N VAL A 77 25.29 11.45 -4.70
CA VAL A 77 24.53 11.28 -3.44
C VAL A 77 23.10 10.81 -3.71
N GLY A 78 22.41 11.39 -4.69
CA GLY A 78 21.07 10.97 -5.07
C GLY A 78 21.02 9.52 -5.57
N ARG A 79 22.01 9.09 -6.34
CA ARG A 79 22.11 7.69 -6.80
C ARG A 79 22.35 6.71 -5.66
N ILE A 80 23.19 7.08 -4.70
CA ILE A 80 23.44 6.25 -3.51
C ILE A 80 22.17 6.17 -2.67
N ALA A 81 21.51 7.28 -2.40
CA ALA A 81 20.25 7.32 -1.66
C ALA A 81 19.16 6.45 -2.33
N GLN A 82 19.07 6.51 -3.68
CA GLN A 82 18.12 5.68 -4.42
C GLN A 82 18.43 4.19 -4.30
N ARG A 83 19.71 3.80 -4.31
CA ARG A 83 20.11 2.40 -4.06
C ARG A 83 19.75 1.93 -2.65
N ILE A 84 19.99 2.76 -1.64
CA ILE A 84 19.62 2.45 -0.24
C ILE A 84 18.09 2.25 -0.12
N ILE A 85 17.31 3.11 -0.74
CA ILE A 85 15.85 2.99 -0.76
C ILE A 85 15.42 1.71 -1.49
N THR A 86 16.05 1.38 -2.62
CA THR A 86 15.76 0.13 -3.34
C THR A 86 16.02 -1.10 -2.46
N VAL A 87 17.13 -1.13 -1.72
CA VAL A 87 17.42 -2.19 -0.74
C VAL A 87 16.36 -2.25 0.36
N GLY A 88 15.85 -1.09 0.79
CA GLY A 88 14.77 -0.99 1.77
C GLY A 88 13.47 -1.72 1.39
N HIS A 89 13.20 -1.91 0.08
CA HIS A 89 12.05 -2.70 -0.37
C HIS A 89 12.16 -4.19 0.00
N GLY A 90 13.36 -4.68 0.23
CA GLY A 90 13.63 -6.08 0.56
C GLY A 90 13.65 -6.38 2.07
N LEU A 91 13.44 -5.39 2.93
CA LEU A 91 13.48 -5.60 4.38
C LEU A 91 12.26 -6.42 4.83
N PRO A 92 12.48 -7.60 5.48
CA PRO A 92 11.38 -8.37 6.05
C PRO A 92 10.70 -7.61 7.20
N GLY A 93 9.36 -7.69 7.26
CA GLY A 93 8.58 -7.04 8.33
C GLY A 93 9.00 -7.46 9.74
N VAL A 94 9.36 -8.71 9.92
CA VAL A 94 9.91 -9.24 11.17
C VAL A 94 11.19 -8.51 11.61
N VAL A 95 12.10 -8.20 10.68
CA VAL A 95 13.36 -7.51 10.99
C VAL A 95 13.11 -6.07 11.44
N VAL A 96 12.23 -5.37 10.72
CA VAL A 96 11.83 -4.00 11.08
C VAL A 96 11.08 -4.00 12.41
N GLY A 97 10.15 -4.94 12.60
CA GLY A 97 9.41 -5.10 13.84
C GLY A 97 10.34 -5.32 15.04
N LEU A 98 11.30 -6.24 14.93
CA LEU A 98 12.28 -6.52 15.98
C LEU A 98 13.17 -5.32 16.29
N ALA A 99 13.62 -4.58 15.27
CA ALA A 99 14.41 -3.38 15.46
C ALA A 99 13.62 -2.30 16.20
N VAL A 100 12.36 -2.09 15.82
CA VAL A 100 11.48 -1.11 16.48
C VAL A 100 11.12 -1.54 17.90
N VAL A 101 10.90 -2.83 18.18
CA VAL A 101 10.73 -3.35 19.54
C VAL A 101 11.98 -3.06 20.38
N SER A 102 13.17 -3.37 19.85
CA SER A 102 14.45 -3.21 20.58
C SER A 102 14.72 -1.76 20.97
N ILE A 103 14.33 -0.80 20.12
CA ILE A 103 14.44 0.62 20.40
C ILE A 103 13.26 1.08 21.26
N GLY A 104 12.05 0.68 20.89
CA GLY A 104 10.80 1.09 21.52
C GLY A 104 10.71 0.69 22.99
N SER A 105 11.23 -0.49 23.36
CA SER A 105 11.28 -0.94 24.76
C SER A 105 12.04 0.01 25.69
N LYS A 106 12.92 0.85 25.13
CA LYS A 106 13.65 1.89 25.87
C LYS A 106 12.94 3.23 25.92
N LEU A 107 11.86 3.41 25.17
CA LEU A 107 11.10 4.67 25.05
C LEU A 107 9.95 4.80 26.07
N GLY A 108 9.87 3.89 27.06
CA GLY A 108 8.88 3.96 28.15
C GLY A 108 7.44 4.01 27.64
N ALA A 109 6.75 5.13 27.84
CA ALA A 109 5.33 5.29 27.52
C ALA A 109 4.98 5.14 26.01
N LEU A 110 5.94 5.21 25.11
CA LEU A 110 5.70 5.00 23.67
C LEU A 110 5.71 3.51 23.29
N TYR A 111 6.25 2.64 24.14
CA TYR A 111 6.24 1.21 23.87
C TYR A 111 4.81 0.65 23.92
N GLN A 112 4.51 -0.27 23.04
CA GLN A 112 3.17 -0.86 22.89
C GLN A 112 2.05 0.19 22.68
N THR A 113 2.31 1.22 21.88
CA THR A 113 1.30 2.16 21.41
C THR A 113 0.97 1.92 19.93
N THR A 114 -0.26 2.26 19.53
CA THR A 114 -0.67 2.26 18.11
C THR A 114 0.16 3.22 17.26
N PHE A 115 0.70 4.28 17.86
CA PHE A 115 1.62 5.20 17.19
C PHE A 115 2.94 4.52 16.83
N LEU A 116 3.55 3.76 17.77
CA LEU A 116 4.80 3.04 17.50
C LEU A 116 4.61 1.96 16.44
N LEU A 117 3.47 1.26 16.46
CA LEU A 117 3.11 0.29 15.43
C LEU A 117 2.95 0.97 14.06
N ALA A 118 2.22 2.08 13.99
CA ALA A 118 2.05 2.85 12.75
C ALA A 118 3.38 3.42 12.23
N PHE A 119 4.28 3.83 13.13
CA PHE A 119 5.63 4.26 12.79
C PHE A 119 6.48 3.12 12.21
N ALA A 120 6.36 1.91 12.76
CA ALA A 120 7.00 0.72 12.19
C ALA A 120 6.50 0.42 10.77
N TYR A 121 5.20 0.55 10.52
CA TYR A 121 4.62 0.44 9.17
C TYR A 121 5.19 1.52 8.24
N ALA A 122 5.30 2.75 8.73
CA ALA A 122 5.88 3.84 7.95
C ALA A 122 7.33 3.56 7.55
N LEU A 123 8.15 3.03 8.46
CA LEU A 123 9.53 2.63 8.15
C LEU A 123 9.57 1.46 7.15
N LEU A 124 8.74 0.44 7.35
CA LEU A 124 8.67 -0.74 6.49
C LEU A 124 8.30 -0.38 5.05
N PHE A 125 7.37 0.57 4.89
CA PHE A 125 6.87 0.97 3.58
C PHE A 125 7.44 2.30 3.08
N LEU A 126 8.45 2.87 3.78
CA LEU A 126 9.10 4.14 3.42
C LEU A 126 9.63 4.11 1.99
N ALA A 127 10.34 3.04 1.63
CA ALA A 127 10.92 2.87 0.31
C ALA A 127 9.85 2.90 -0.80
N LYS A 128 8.71 2.23 -0.60
CA LYS A 128 7.57 2.22 -1.52
C LYS A 128 6.98 3.62 -1.67
N SER A 129 6.80 4.34 -0.57
CA SER A 129 6.27 5.71 -0.57
C SER A 129 7.21 6.68 -1.28
N VAL A 130 8.53 6.63 -1.01
CA VAL A 130 9.54 7.47 -1.69
C VAL A 130 9.56 7.19 -3.20
N THR A 131 9.53 5.92 -3.60
CA THR A 131 9.53 5.55 -5.02
C THR A 131 8.27 6.08 -5.72
N SER A 132 7.12 6.01 -5.08
CA SER A 132 5.86 6.54 -5.64
C SER A 132 5.94 8.05 -5.85
N ILE A 133 6.42 8.79 -4.85
CA ILE A 133 6.56 10.26 -4.93
C ILE A 133 7.59 10.63 -6.02
N SER A 134 8.77 10.03 -5.99
CA SER A 134 9.83 10.35 -6.95
C SER A 134 9.41 10.03 -8.38
N SER A 135 8.72 8.92 -8.62
CA SER A 135 8.19 8.55 -9.93
C SER A 135 7.08 9.49 -10.41
N SER A 136 6.20 9.95 -9.51
CA SER A 136 5.16 10.91 -9.85
C SER A 136 5.74 12.26 -10.25
N LEU A 137 6.76 12.72 -9.54
CA LEU A 137 7.46 13.98 -9.83
C LEU A 137 8.34 13.89 -11.08
N ALA A 138 8.96 12.74 -11.36
CA ALA A 138 9.81 12.52 -12.52
C ALA A 138 9.03 12.55 -13.85
N ARG A 139 7.71 12.33 -13.81
CA ARG A 139 6.84 12.44 -15.00
C ARG A 139 6.58 13.88 -15.44
N ILE A 140 6.90 14.88 -14.61
CA ILE A 140 6.70 16.29 -14.93
C ILE A 140 7.90 16.79 -15.74
N PRO A 141 7.72 17.19 -17.02
CA PRO A 141 8.80 17.70 -17.84
C PRO A 141 9.46 18.94 -17.23
N SER A 142 10.78 19.09 -17.37
CA SER A 142 11.49 20.28 -16.91
C SER A 142 10.96 21.56 -17.57
N SER A 143 10.55 21.48 -18.83
CA SER A 143 9.96 22.60 -19.58
C SER A 143 8.77 23.25 -18.87
N VAL A 144 7.95 22.48 -18.15
CA VAL A 144 6.81 23.02 -17.38
C VAL A 144 7.30 23.91 -16.23
N LYS A 145 8.41 23.53 -15.59
CA LYS A 145 9.03 24.32 -14.51
C LYS A 145 9.70 25.58 -15.09
N ASP A 146 10.36 25.44 -16.25
CA ASP A 146 11.04 26.54 -16.92
C ASP A 146 10.05 27.60 -17.40
N VAL A 147 8.93 27.20 -18.03
CA VAL A 147 7.84 28.12 -18.42
C VAL A 147 7.25 28.84 -17.21
N ALA A 148 7.01 28.16 -16.11
CA ALA A 148 6.51 28.79 -14.90
C ALA A 148 7.50 29.81 -14.32
N ALA A 149 8.80 29.53 -14.41
CA ALA A 149 9.85 30.46 -13.98
C ALA A 149 9.92 31.69 -14.90
N THR A 150 9.78 31.55 -16.22
CA THR A 150 9.74 32.69 -17.17
C THR A 150 8.53 33.59 -16.96
N LEU A 151 7.44 33.05 -16.41
CA LEU A 151 6.23 33.81 -16.00
C LEU A 151 6.42 34.51 -14.63
N GLY A 152 7.66 34.56 -14.10
CA GLY A 152 7.97 35.25 -12.85
C GLY A 152 7.60 34.51 -11.56
N MET A 153 7.26 33.22 -11.66
CA MET A 153 6.97 32.41 -10.48
C MET A 153 8.26 32.05 -9.74
N ASN A 154 8.30 32.29 -8.44
CA ASN A 154 9.39 31.77 -7.62
C ASN A 154 9.27 30.24 -7.43
N GLN A 155 10.37 29.58 -7.03
CA GLN A 155 10.42 28.12 -6.89
C GLN A 155 9.30 27.53 -6.01
N TRP A 156 8.96 28.21 -4.91
CA TRP A 156 7.88 27.78 -4.03
C TRP A 156 6.50 27.85 -4.71
N MET A 157 6.29 28.89 -5.48
CA MET A 157 5.04 29.08 -6.26
C MET A 157 4.93 28.04 -7.38
N VAL A 158 6.03 27.71 -8.05
CA VAL A 158 6.09 26.63 -9.06
C VAL A 158 5.74 25.29 -8.40
N ILE A 159 6.33 24.96 -7.24
CA ILE A 159 6.01 23.73 -6.53
C ILE A 159 4.53 23.68 -6.16
N LYS A 160 4.02 24.72 -5.51
CA LYS A 160 2.64 24.72 -4.95
C LYS A 160 1.57 24.75 -6.03
N ARG A 161 1.75 25.56 -7.12
CA ARG A 161 0.72 25.81 -8.11
C ARG A 161 0.81 24.93 -9.37
N VAL A 162 1.98 24.37 -9.64
CA VAL A 162 2.22 23.59 -10.87
C VAL A 162 2.58 22.15 -10.53
N VAL A 163 3.67 21.96 -9.80
CA VAL A 163 4.21 20.61 -9.56
C VAL A 163 3.31 19.77 -8.66
N ALA A 164 2.87 20.34 -7.52
CA ALA A 164 2.08 19.60 -6.55
C ALA A 164 0.71 19.14 -7.11
N PRO A 165 -0.09 19.97 -7.80
CA PRO A 165 -1.35 19.51 -8.38
C PRO A 165 -1.17 18.40 -9.42
N ILE A 166 -0.13 18.50 -10.25
CA ILE A 166 0.16 17.47 -11.29
C ILE A 166 0.63 16.16 -10.65
N ALA A 167 1.46 16.22 -9.59
CA ALA A 167 1.98 15.04 -8.92
C ALA A 167 0.96 14.39 -7.96
N PHE A 168 -0.02 15.16 -7.46
CA PHE A 168 -0.93 14.73 -6.39
C PHE A 168 -1.68 13.42 -6.71
N PRO A 169 -2.24 13.19 -7.91
CA PRO A 169 -2.91 11.93 -8.21
C PRO A 169 -1.98 10.72 -8.07
N GLY A 170 -0.75 10.82 -8.59
CA GLY A 170 0.23 9.73 -8.52
C GLY A 170 0.73 9.49 -7.08
N ILE A 171 0.94 10.56 -6.31
CA ILE A 171 1.30 10.46 -4.88
C ILE A 171 0.16 9.83 -4.10
N GLY A 172 -1.09 10.24 -4.36
CA GLY A 172 -2.28 9.67 -3.74
C GLY A 172 -2.41 8.17 -4.01
N LEU A 173 -2.26 7.75 -5.26
CA LEU A 173 -2.24 6.33 -5.64
C LEU A 173 -1.16 5.55 -4.88
N GLY A 174 0.05 6.09 -4.79
CA GLY A 174 1.13 5.48 -4.02
C GLY A 174 0.82 5.35 -2.54
N THR A 175 0.20 6.37 -1.95
CA THR A 175 -0.22 6.35 -0.55
C THR A 175 -1.28 5.28 -0.31
N VAL A 176 -2.26 5.13 -1.22
CA VAL A 176 -3.26 4.06 -1.13
C VAL A 176 -2.61 2.68 -1.28
N LEU A 177 -1.60 2.51 -2.13
CA LEU A 177 -0.85 1.26 -2.24
C LEU A 177 -0.08 0.92 -0.96
N VAL A 178 0.49 1.92 -0.27
CA VAL A 178 1.11 1.75 1.05
C VAL A 178 0.06 1.33 2.07
N PHE A 179 -1.07 2.02 2.13
CA PHE A 179 -2.21 1.69 2.99
C PHE A 179 -2.67 0.24 2.79
N LEU A 180 -2.94 -0.17 1.55
CA LEU A 180 -3.36 -1.53 1.22
C LEU A 180 -2.32 -2.60 1.60
N THR A 181 -1.04 -2.26 1.56
CA THR A 181 0.03 -3.16 1.99
C THR A 181 0.09 -3.25 3.51
N ALA A 182 -0.04 -2.12 4.20
CA ALA A 182 -0.05 -2.01 5.66
C ALA A 182 -1.22 -2.76 6.31
N MET A 183 -2.40 -2.75 5.69
CA MET A 183 -3.58 -3.50 6.17
C MET A 183 -3.32 -5.00 6.31
N LYS A 184 -2.43 -5.55 5.53
CA LYS A 184 -2.09 -6.99 5.49
C LYS A 184 -0.80 -7.31 6.24
N GLU A 185 -0.21 -6.29 6.91
CA GLU A 185 1.03 -6.49 7.64
C GLU A 185 0.77 -7.26 8.94
N LEU A 186 1.42 -8.41 9.05
CA LEU A 186 1.25 -9.31 10.18
C LEU A 186 2.49 -9.37 11.08
N PRO A 187 3.71 -9.63 10.59
CA PRO A 187 4.90 -9.83 11.40
C PRO A 187 5.22 -8.67 12.35
N ALA A 188 5.27 -7.44 11.84
CA ALA A 188 5.51 -6.27 12.68
C ALA A 188 4.34 -6.00 13.65
N THR A 189 3.10 -6.29 13.22
CA THR A 189 1.90 -6.15 14.05
C THR A 189 1.94 -7.07 15.25
N LEU A 190 2.26 -8.34 15.06
CA LEU A 190 2.35 -9.33 16.15
C LEU A 190 3.39 -8.93 17.21
N MET A 191 4.45 -8.23 16.80
CA MET A 191 5.53 -7.82 17.70
C MET A 191 5.28 -6.51 18.45
N LEU A 192 4.52 -5.58 17.86
CA LEU A 192 4.42 -4.20 18.33
C LEU A 192 3.01 -3.79 18.76
N ARG A 193 1.99 -4.59 18.48
CA ARG A 193 0.61 -4.23 18.83
C ARG A 193 0.44 -4.01 20.33
N PRO A 194 -0.31 -3.00 20.74
CA PRO A 194 -0.71 -2.85 22.13
C PRO A 194 -1.54 -4.05 22.62
N THR A 195 -1.53 -4.30 23.92
CA THR A 195 -2.38 -5.31 24.53
C THR A 195 -3.87 -4.98 24.26
N GLY A 196 -4.62 -5.96 23.77
CA GLY A 196 -6.04 -5.78 23.42
C GLY A 196 -6.29 -5.06 22.10
N PHE A 197 -5.24 -4.75 21.33
CA PHE A 197 -5.38 -4.19 20.00
C PHE A 197 -5.18 -5.28 18.96
N ASP A 198 -6.26 -5.66 18.28
CA ASP A 198 -6.24 -6.67 17.24
C ASP A 198 -6.61 -6.08 15.88
N THR A 199 -5.96 -6.61 14.83
CA THR A 199 -6.26 -6.32 13.43
C THR A 199 -6.88 -7.55 12.78
N LEU A 200 -7.51 -7.38 11.61
CA LEU A 200 -8.01 -8.51 10.84
C LEU A 200 -6.90 -9.54 10.55
N ALA A 201 -5.68 -9.07 10.23
CA ALA A 201 -4.55 -9.95 10.00
C ALA A 201 -4.14 -10.76 11.24
N THR A 202 -4.15 -10.14 12.43
CA THR A 202 -3.82 -10.85 13.68
C THR A 202 -4.93 -11.83 14.08
N GLN A 203 -6.19 -11.51 13.85
CA GLN A 203 -7.31 -12.43 14.11
C GLN A 203 -7.27 -13.65 13.18
N ILE A 204 -7.03 -13.42 11.88
CA ILE A 204 -6.82 -14.52 10.92
C ILE A 204 -5.69 -15.44 11.39
N TRP A 205 -4.57 -14.85 11.80
CA TRP A 205 -3.41 -15.61 12.28
C TRP A 205 -3.72 -16.39 13.55
N SER A 206 -4.35 -15.76 14.53
CA SER A 206 -4.70 -16.38 15.82
C SER A 206 -5.58 -17.61 15.63
N ALA A 207 -6.61 -17.52 14.79
CA ALA A 207 -7.49 -18.64 14.49
C ALA A 207 -6.80 -19.71 13.61
N ALA A 208 -6.07 -19.29 12.55
CA ALA A 208 -5.42 -20.22 11.63
C ALA A 208 -4.27 -21.01 12.27
N SER A 209 -3.50 -20.42 13.20
CA SER A 209 -2.38 -21.06 13.88
C SER A 209 -2.78 -22.26 14.75
N ILE A 210 -4.06 -22.30 15.17
CA ILE A 210 -4.66 -23.40 15.94
C ILE A 210 -5.67 -24.21 15.13
N ASN A 211 -5.57 -24.14 13.78
CA ASN A 211 -6.41 -24.86 12.80
C ASN A 211 -7.91 -24.51 12.86
N ARG A 212 -8.32 -23.39 13.42
CA ARG A 212 -9.70 -22.90 13.44
C ARG A 212 -10.03 -22.07 12.21
N PHE A 213 -9.91 -22.69 11.03
CA PHE A 213 -10.05 -21.99 9.74
C PHE A 213 -11.47 -21.43 9.50
N ASN A 214 -12.50 -22.02 10.11
CA ASN A 214 -13.87 -21.49 9.98
C ASN A 214 -14.03 -20.18 10.74
N GLU A 215 -13.37 -20.03 11.90
CA GLU A 215 -13.34 -18.78 12.65
C GLU A 215 -12.47 -17.69 11.97
N ALA A 216 -11.43 -18.10 11.25
CA ALA A 216 -10.59 -17.17 10.47
C ALA A 216 -11.33 -16.60 9.24
N ALA A 217 -12.27 -17.34 8.66
CA ALA A 217 -12.91 -17.01 7.40
C ALA A 217 -13.65 -15.66 7.39
N PRO A 218 -14.45 -15.27 8.41
CA PRO A 218 -15.10 -13.96 8.47
C PRO A 218 -14.10 -12.80 8.39
N TYR A 219 -13.01 -12.86 9.16
CA TYR A 219 -11.97 -11.84 9.17
C TYR A 219 -11.25 -11.74 7.83
N ALA A 220 -10.98 -12.89 7.19
CA ALA A 220 -10.35 -12.94 5.88
C ALA A 220 -11.26 -12.36 4.78
N LEU A 221 -12.55 -12.67 4.79
CA LEU A 221 -13.52 -12.12 3.84
C LEU A 221 -13.62 -10.60 3.98
N ILE A 222 -13.74 -10.09 5.21
CA ILE A 222 -13.81 -8.64 5.44
C ILE A 222 -12.51 -7.95 5.01
N LEU A 223 -11.34 -8.53 5.33
CA LEU A 223 -10.05 -7.97 4.88
C LEU A 223 -9.97 -7.87 3.36
N VAL A 224 -10.41 -8.92 2.66
CA VAL A 224 -10.43 -8.92 1.19
C VAL A 224 -11.41 -7.88 0.65
N LEU A 225 -12.61 -7.75 1.23
CA LEU A 225 -13.63 -6.77 0.79
C LEU A 225 -13.14 -5.33 0.99
N ILE A 226 -12.55 -5.02 2.16
CA ILE A 226 -12.00 -3.69 2.45
C ILE A 226 -10.83 -3.38 1.49
N ALA A 227 -9.96 -4.35 1.18
CA ALA A 227 -8.86 -4.16 0.26
C ALA A 227 -9.29 -4.09 -1.22
N ALA A 228 -10.36 -4.80 -1.59
CA ALA A 228 -10.87 -4.85 -2.95
C ALA A 228 -11.42 -3.49 -3.43
N LEU A 229 -12.10 -2.74 -2.55
CA LEU A 229 -12.73 -1.48 -2.92
C LEU A 229 -11.73 -0.42 -3.44
N PRO A 230 -10.66 -0.05 -2.71
CA PRO A 230 -9.66 0.88 -3.23
C PRO A 230 -8.93 0.32 -4.45
N THR A 231 -8.64 -1.00 -4.46
CA THR A 231 -7.97 -1.65 -5.60
C THR A 231 -8.81 -1.53 -6.86
N PHE A 232 -10.12 -1.77 -6.78
CA PHE A 232 -11.04 -1.62 -7.91
C PHE A 232 -11.13 -0.18 -8.40
N LEU A 233 -11.16 0.81 -7.49
CA LEU A 233 -11.20 2.23 -7.84
C LEU A 233 -9.93 2.68 -8.58
N ILE A 234 -8.75 2.16 -8.17
CA ILE A 234 -7.46 2.47 -8.80
C ILE A 234 -7.33 1.78 -10.16
N SER A 235 -7.89 0.58 -10.32
CA SER A 235 -7.77 -0.22 -11.55
C SER A 235 -8.68 0.24 -12.69
N ARG A 236 -9.50 1.28 -12.47
CA ARG A 236 -10.32 1.85 -13.54
C ARG A 236 -9.41 2.48 -14.60
N PRO A 237 -9.47 2.02 -15.87
CA PRO A 237 -8.66 2.61 -16.93
C PRO A 237 -9.05 4.07 -17.14
N ASP A 238 -8.04 4.94 -17.20
CA ASP A 238 -8.24 6.36 -17.43
C ASP A 238 -8.88 6.58 -18.82
N LYS A 239 -9.65 7.66 -18.99
CA LYS A 239 -10.28 7.97 -20.29
C LYS A 239 -9.23 8.09 -21.40
N ALA A 240 -8.06 8.62 -21.09
CA ALA A 240 -6.93 8.74 -22.00
C ALA A 240 -6.44 7.37 -22.55
N ASP A 241 -6.40 6.33 -21.70
CA ASP A 241 -6.01 4.99 -22.15
C ASP A 241 -7.04 4.38 -23.11
N ARG A 242 -8.32 4.70 -22.95
CA ARG A 242 -9.38 4.23 -23.85
C ARG A 242 -9.31 4.91 -25.22
N GLU A 243 -9.02 6.21 -25.26
CA GLU A 243 -8.86 6.97 -26.50
C GLU A 243 -7.64 6.48 -27.29
N PHE A 244 -6.51 6.25 -26.62
CA PHE A 244 -5.31 5.70 -27.24
C PHE A 244 -5.50 4.29 -27.81
N VAL A 245 -6.25 3.43 -27.14
CA VAL A 245 -6.59 2.08 -27.64
C VAL A 245 -7.54 2.17 -28.85
N GLN A 246 -8.51 3.08 -28.85
CA GLN A 246 -9.45 3.28 -29.96
C GLN A 246 -8.75 3.85 -31.19
N GLU A 247 -7.84 4.81 -31.03
CA GLU A 247 -7.06 5.43 -32.10
C GLU A 247 -6.13 4.42 -32.82
N ASN A 248 -5.48 3.56 -32.03
CA ASN A 248 -4.64 2.48 -32.58
C ASN A 248 -5.44 1.34 -33.27
N GLN A 249 -6.69 1.11 -32.89
CA GLN A 249 -7.56 0.14 -33.56
C GLN A 249 -8.23 0.69 -34.81
N GLY A 250 -8.46 2.02 -34.88
CA GLY A 250 -9.00 2.70 -36.06
C GLY A 250 -8.01 2.85 -37.21
N GLY A 251 -6.71 2.88 -36.94
CA GLY A 251 -5.64 3.00 -37.93
C GLY A 251 -5.21 1.70 -38.62
N GLN A 252 -5.85 0.56 -38.31
CA GLN A 252 -5.55 -0.75 -38.91
C GLN A 252 -6.66 -1.26 -39.87
N LYS A 253 -7.54 -0.36 -40.34
CA LYS A 253 -8.55 -0.70 -41.36
C LYS A 253 -8.16 -0.14 -42.74
#